data_9665d7991f69c5f8b2d5c6115940f916
#
_entry.id   9665d7991f69c5f8b2d5c6115940f916
#
_cell.length_a   1.000
_cell.length_b   1.000
_cell.length_c   1.000
_cell.angle_alpha   90.00
_cell.angle_beta   90.00
_cell.angle_gamma   90.00
#
_symmetry.space_group_name_H-M   'P 1'
#
loop_
_entity.id
_entity.type
_entity.pdbx_description
1 polymer ?
#
loop_
_entity_poly.entity_id
_entity_poly.type
_entity_poly.pdbx_seq_one_letter_code
_entity_poly.pdbx_strand_id
1 'polypeptide(L)'
;MSLLVSLLAAVVVFIAGWAVIKRYPTVIVLFAAGLIMIGLAILFGADSILPKNAKTTGLIWFDAIDIIRLAAIKQVAGIGMIIMVAGGFAKYMETIGASGALVHACISPLKALHSPYIVLGLCYLVGAAMVPVVPSHGGMAMLLLTTMYPILLNLGVSKAGAAAAIFCSGTIGMGPGTGTALYAAKIADIEPIVYFVHYQLPVAIPMILVIAILNIFVQRYFDRRNDDVYEESIFASDKVLKVGPPTYAILPVFPIALLCIFSKFGYSAIQLNTVTALLLSWVIGVIVELIRVRNVKQVFQDAMAMIKGMGSLFSTIVALIIAAEVFATGIKLCGLITLLLDGANAGGLGITGMSAVLSGLIAVVSFLTGSGVGALTSLGSIATDVANGLGGNVTQLISSMQFTAGLARGISPVAGATIVVAAAAGVSPIAIVRRTAIPMAGAWIVMMIGNYLLLN
;
A
#
# COMPACT_ATOMS: atom_id res chain seq x y z
N MET A 1 23.43 2.70 -25.88
CA MET A 1 22.96 4.09 -25.76
C MET A 1 24.12 4.99 -25.38
N SER A 2 24.18 6.23 -25.89
CA SER A 2 25.21 7.17 -25.50
C SER A 2 25.03 7.63 -24.04
N LEU A 3 26.07 7.87 -23.30
CA LEU A 3 26.07 8.43 -21.94
C LEU A 3 25.20 9.70 -21.85
N LEU A 4 25.19 10.50 -22.94
CA LEU A 4 24.36 11.71 -23.02
C LEU A 4 22.87 11.43 -22.85
N VAL A 5 22.34 10.38 -23.49
CA VAL A 5 20.89 10.02 -23.38
C VAL A 5 20.54 9.58 -21.97
N SER A 6 21.40 8.81 -21.32
CA SER A 6 21.20 8.39 -19.93
C SER A 6 21.24 9.59 -18.97
N LEU A 7 22.10 10.58 -19.19
CA LEU A 7 22.16 11.80 -18.39
C LEU A 7 20.92 12.68 -18.61
N LEU A 8 20.45 12.84 -19.85
CA LEU A 8 19.21 13.55 -20.15
C LEU A 8 18.01 12.87 -19.49
N ALA A 9 17.96 11.53 -19.54
CA ALA A 9 16.91 10.76 -18.84
C ALA A 9 16.98 10.97 -17.32
N ALA A 10 18.16 11.01 -16.71
CA ALA A 10 18.33 11.31 -15.29
C ALA A 10 17.75 12.70 -14.92
N VAL A 11 17.96 13.71 -15.79
CA VAL A 11 17.36 15.05 -15.61
C VAL A 11 15.82 14.97 -15.66
N VAL A 12 15.25 14.22 -16.63
CA VAL A 12 13.80 14.03 -16.73
C VAL A 12 13.23 13.34 -15.47
N VAL A 13 13.92 12.30 -14.96
CA VAL A 13 13.55 11.61 -13.72
C VAL A 13 13.58 12.57 -12.52
N PHE A 14 14.63 13.41 -12.43
CA PHE A 14 14.73 14.42 -11.37
C PHE A 14 13.61 15.46 -11.43
N ILE A 15 13.29 15.98 -12.63
CA ILE A 15 12.18 16.91 -12.84
C ILE A 15 10.83 16.25 -12.49
N ALA A 16 10.62 14.98 -12.89
CA ALA A 16 9.43 14.23 -12.53
C ALA A 16 9.31 14.06 -11.01
N GLY A 17 10.39 13.68 -10.32
CA GLY A 17 10.45 13.61 -8.86
C GLY A 17 10.11 14.95 -8.19
N TRP A 18 10.71 16.04 -8.68
CA TRP A 18 10.41 17.38 -8.18
C TRP A 18 8.93 17.78 -8.40
N ALA A 19 8.34 17.47 -9.56
CA ALA A 19 6.94 17.74 -9.84
C ALA A 19 6.01 16.96 -8.91
N VAL A 20 6.30 15.67 -8.65
CA VAL A 20 5.55 14.83 -7.70
C VAL A 20 5.64 15.42 -6.28
N ILE A 21 6.81 15.87 -5.84
CA ILE A 21 7.01 16.55 -4.56
C ILE A 21 6.18 17.84 -4.48
N LYS A 22 6.08 18.58 -5.58
CA LYS A 22 5.24 19.79 -5.71
C LYS A 22 3.74 19.49 -5.83
N ARG A 23 3.33 18.22 -5.65
CA ARG A 23 1.94 17.74 -5.67
C ARG A 23 1.23 17.83 -7.03
N TYR A 24 1.95 17.82 -8.13
CA TYR A 24 1.33 17.59 -9.43
C TYR A 24 0.75 16.15 -9.48
N PRO A 25 -0.33 15.90 -10.25
CA PRO A 25 -0.93 14.58 -10.36
C PRO A 25 0.10 13.53 -10.83
N THR A 26 0.50 12.63 -9.93
CA THR A 26 1.60 11.66 -10.15
C THR A 26 1.38 10.83 -11.42
N VAL A 27 0.14 10.43 -11.71
CA VAL A 27 -0.21 9.68 -12.93
C VAL A 27 0.22 10.44 -14.18
N ILE A 28 -0.13 11.73 -14.27
CA ILE A 28 0.18 12.57 -15.44
C ILE A 28 1.68 12.84 -15.54
N VAL A 29 2.33 13.09 -14.40
CA VAL A 29 3.79 13.31 -14.34
C VAL A 29 4.54 12.10 -14.87
N LEU A 30 4.18 10.88 -14.45
CA LEU A 30 4.84 9.65 -14.90
C LEU A 30 4.57 9.35 -16.38
N PHE A 31 3.35 9.57 -16.88
CA PHE A 31 3.07 9.45 -18.31
C PHE A 31 3.92 10.44 -19.14
N ALA A 32 3.91 11.71 -18.76
CA ALA A 32 4.65 12.73 -19.47
C ALA A 32 6.16 12.45 -19.47
N ALA A 33 6.74 12.15 -18.31
CA ALA A 33 8.16 11.85 -18.18
C ALA A 33 8.54 10.56 -18.96
N GLY A 34 7.70 9.52 -18.91
CA GLY A 34 7.89 8.30 -19.69
C GLY A 34 7.90 8.57 -21.20
N LEU A 35 6.89 9.30 -21.70
CA LEU A 35 6.82 9.65 -23.13
C LEU A 35 7.96 10.56 -23.58
N ILE A 36 8.40 11.52 -22.75
CA ILE A 36 9.57 12.36 -23.04
C ILE A 36 10.82 11.48 -23.18
N MET A 37 11.05 10.54 -22.26
CA MET A 37 12.21 9.63 -22.33
C MET A 37 12.13 8.70 -23.54
N ILE A 38 10.95 8.16 -23.88
CA ILE A 38 10.74 7.36 -25.09
C ILE A 38 11.06 8.20 -26.33
N GLY A 39 10.58 9.46 -26.39
CA GLY A 39 10.89 10.39 -27.45
C GLY A 39 12.38 10.69 -27.58
N LEU A 40 13.09 10.87 -26.45
CA LEU A 40 14.55 11.01 -26.44
C LEU A 40 15.22 9.75 -27.03
N ALA A 41 14.80 8.55 -26.63
CA ALA A 41 15.34 7.31 -27.18
C ALA A 41 15.18 7.23 -28.71
N ILE A 42 14.01 7.61 -29.25
CA ILE A 42 13.74 7.68 -30.69
C ILE A 42 14.68 8.69 -31.39
N LEU A 43 14.79 9.91 -30.85
CA LEU A 43 15.64 10.96 -31.41
C LEU A 43 17.13 10.57 -31.46
N PHE A 44 17.58 9.73 -30.52
CA PHE A 44 18.95 9.25 -30.46
C PHE A 44 19.16 7.87 -31.08
N GLY A 45 18.24 7.44 -31.97
CA GLY A 45 18.44 6.31 -32.87
C GLY A 45 17.98 4.95 -32.30
N ALA A 46 16.93 4.93 -31.49
CA ALA A 46 16.29 3.67 -31.13
C ALA A 46 15.46 3.13 -32.32
N ASP A 47 15.88 2.02 -32.92
CA ASP A 47 15.21 1.41 -34.07
C ASP A 47 13.89 0.71 -33.70
N SER A 48 13.73 0.28 -32.45
CA SER A 48 12.52 -0.35 -31.93
C SER A 48 12.32 -0.01 -30.46
N ILE A 49 11.08 0.40 -30.12
CA ILE A 49 10.67 0.77 -28.76
C ILE A 49 9.62 -0.19 -28.20
N LEU A 50 9.01 -1.02 -29.05
CA LEU A 50 7.98 -1.98 -28.67
C LEU A 50 8.58 -3.27 -28.12
N PRO A 51 7.84 -4.00 -27.23
CA PRO A 51 8.19 -5.36 -26.85
C PRO A 51 8.29 -6.30 -28.06
N LYS A 52 9.17 -7.30 -28.02
CA LYS A 52 9.47 -8.23 -29.13
C LYS A 52 8.25 -8.87 -29.80
N ASN A 53 7.14 -9.02 -29.07
CA ASN A 53 5.91 -9.66 -29.57
C ASN A 53 4.80 -8.66 -29.97
N ALA A 54 5.05 -7.37 -29.90
CA ALA A 54 4.08 -6.35 -30.26
C ALA A 54 4.19 -6.02 -31.76
N LYS A 55 3.04 -5.82 -32.40
CA LYS A 55 2.97 -5.36 -33.79
C LYS A 55 3.19 -3.85 -33.83
N THR A 56 4.09 -3.39 -34.70
CA THR A 56 4.27 -1.97 -34.97
C THR A 56 3.08 -1.38 -35.71
N THR A 57 2.81 -0.10 -35.46
CA THR A 57 1.82 0.69 -36.20
C THR A 57 2.33 1.13 -37.56
N GLY A 58 3.63 0.94 -37.86
CA GLY A 58 4.29 1.43 -39.07
C GLY A 58 4.96 2.82 -38.90
N LEU A 59 4.68 3.53 -37.81
CA LEU A 59 5.32 4.81 -37.49
C LEU A 59 5.78 4.82 -36.02
N ILE A 60 7.09 4.93 -35.77
CA ILE A 60 7.68 4.81 -34.44
C ILE A 60 7.10 5.82 -33.42
N TRP A 61 6.66 7.00 -33.86
CA TRP A 61 6.00 7.99 -32.99
C TRP A 61 4.61 7.56 -32.56
N PHE A 62 3.88 6.79 -33.40
CA PHE A 62 2.60 6.19 -32.99
C PHE A 62 2.83 5.00 -32.08
N ASP A 63 3.91 4.24 -32.33
CA ASP A 63 4.32 3.16 -31.43
C ASP A 63 4.63 3.68 -30.03
N ALA A 64 5.19 4.91 -29.89
CA ALA A 64 5.41 5.54 -28.59
C ALA A 64 4.10 5.76 -27.81
N ILE A 65 3.03 6.13 -28.47
CA ILE A 65 1.69 6.24 -27.84
C ILE A 65 1.07 4.88 -27.60
N ASP A 66 1.31 3.92 -28.51
CA ASP A 66 0.79 2.54 -28.39
C ASP A 66 1.35 1.80 -27.17
N ILE A 67 2.52 2.18 -26.66
CA ILE A 67 3.07 1.68 -25.40
C ILE A 67 2.08 1.90 -24.25
N ILE A 68 1.32 3.01 -24.22
CA ILE A 68 0.30 3.26 -23.19
C ILE A 68 -0.81 2.20 -23.28
N ARG A 69 -1.30 1.89 -24.49
CA ARG A 69 -2.31 0.86 -24.72
C ARG A 69 -1.82 -0.51 -24.27
N LEU A 70 -0.59 -0.88 -24.66
CA LEU A 70 0.02 -2.16 -24.29
C LEU A 70 0.20 -2.29 -22.77
N ALA A 71 0.70 -1.22 -22.12
CA ALA A 71 0.80 -1.17 -20.68
C ALA A 71 -0.58 -1.29 -20.00
N ALA A 72 -1.61 -0.59 -20.52
CA ALA A 72 -2.96 -0.66 -19.98
C ALA A 72 -3.53 -2.08 -20.08
N ILE A 73 -3.45 -2.74 -21.24
CA ILE A 73 -3.92 -4.13 -21.43
C ILE A 73 -3.23 -5.07 -20.44
N LYS A 74 -1.89 -5.00 -20.37
CA LYS A 74 -1.09 -5.86 -19.49
C LYS A 74 -1.43 -5.65 -18.01
N GLN A 75 -1.53 -4.39 -17.57
CA GLN A 75 -1.73 -4.09 -16.16
C GLN A 75 -3.19 -4.27 -15.73
N VAL A 76 -4.18 -3.90 -16.54
CA VAL A 76 -5.60 -4.07 -16.20
C VAL A 76 -6.00 -5.55 -16.15
N ALA A 77 -5.61 -6.34 -17.16
CA ALA A 77 -5.91 -7.78 -17.19
C ALA A 77 -5.13 -8.59 -16.14
N GLY A 78 -3.98 -8.08 -15.70
CA GLY A 78 -3.15 -8.70 -14.68
C GLY A 78 -3.51 -8.21 -13.26
N ILE A 79 -2.55 -7.54 -12.63
CA ILE A 79 -2.66 -7.08 -11.25
C ILE A 79 -3.79 -6.05 -11.04
N GLY A 80 -4.10 -5.25 -12.05
CA GLY A 80 -5.15 -4.24 -11.97
C GLY A 80 -6.51 -4.85 -11.63
N MET A 81 -6.86 -6.00 -12.24
CA MET A 81 -8.10 -6.71 -11.92
C MET A 81 -8.11 -7.15 -10.46
N ILE A 82 -7.01 -7.69 -9.94
CA ILE A 82 -6.92 -8.12 -8.52
C ILE A 82 -7.12 -6.92 -7.60
N ILE A 83 -6.44 -5.80 -7.86
CA ILE A 83 -6.53 -4.57 -7.06
C ILE A 83 -7.96 -4.01 -7.08
N MET A 84 -8.57 -3.92 -8.26
CA MET A 84 -9.93 -3.42 -8.41
C MET A 84 -10.93 -4.29 -7.64
N VAL A 85 -10.88 -5.60 -7.83
CA VAL A 85 -11.83 -6.53 -7.19
C VAL A 85 -11.63 -6.54 -5.66
N ALA A 86 -10.37 -6.52 -5.17
CA ALA A 86 -10.09 -6.45 -3.74
C ALA A 86 -10.62 -5.15 -3.10
N GLY A 87 -10.40 -4.00 -3.76
CA GLY A 87 -10.93 -2.72 -3.27
C GLY A 87 -12.45 -2.62 -3.38
N GLY A 88 -13.02 -3.19 -4.43
CA GLY A 88 -14.47 -3.30 -4.59
C GLY A 88 -15.10 -4.14 -3.46
N PHE A 89 -14.53 -5.31 -3.18
CA PHE A 89 -14.95 -6.18 -2.09
C PHE A 89 -14.86 -5.47 -0.73
N ALA A 90 -13.74 -4.83 -0.44
CA ALA A 90 -13.57 -4.07 0.80
C ALA A 90 -14.62 -2.95 0.94
N LYS A 91 -14.93 -2.24 -0.16
CA LYS A 91 -15.97 -1.19 -0.16
C LYS A 91 -17.37 -1.74 0.06
N TYR A 92 -17.68 -2.91 -0.50
CA TYR A 92 -18.94 -3.60 -0.24
C TYR A 92 -19.04 -4.04 1.22
N MET A 93 -18.00 -4.66 1.81
CA MET A 93 -17.96 -5.05 3.23
C MET A 93 -18.14 -3.85 4.18
N GLU A 94 -17.57 -2.69 3.84
CA GLU A 94 -17.80 -1.43 4.55
C GLU A 94 -19.27 -0.99 4.45
N THR A 95 -19.86 -1.07 3.25
CA THR A 95 -21.24 -0.62 2.99
C THR A 95 -22.29 -1.42 3.74
N ILE A 96 -22.13 -2.75 3.83
CA ILE A 96 -23.04 -3.62 4.58
C ILE A 96 -22.73 -3.65 6.10
N GLY A 97 -21.63 -3.01 6.52
CA GLY A 97 -21.19 -2.94 7.92
C GLY A 97 -20.43 -4.18 8.42
N ALA A 98 -20.04 -5.09 7.53
CA ALA A 98 -19.31 -6.31 7.89
C ALA A 98 -17.91 -6.02 8.44
N SER A 99 -17.20 -5.06 7.85
CA SER A 99 -15.89 -4.60 8.37
C SER A 99 -16.04 -4.02 9.78
N GLY A 100 -17.09 -3.24 10.05
CA GLY A 100 -17.39 -2.70 11.38
C GLY A 100 -17.71 -3.80 12.40
N ALA A 101 -18.47 -4.82 12.01
CA ALA A 101 -18.79 -5.97 12.88
C ALA A 101 -17.51 -6.77 13.26
N LEU A 102 -16.60 -6.98 12.30
CA LEU A 102 -15.34 -7.67 12.55
C LEU A 102 -14.48 -6.89 13.55
N VAL A 103 -14.30 -5.59 13.33
CA VAL A 103 -13.53 -4.73 14.25
C VAL A 103 -14.14 -4.74 15.63
N HIS A 104 -15.46 -4.59 15.74
CA HIS A 104 -16.16 -4.62 17.04
C HIS A 104 -15.97 -5.94 17.77
N ALA A 105 -16.03 -7.09 17.07
CA ALA A 105 -15.78 -8.41 17.64
C ALA A 105 -14.36 -8.54 18.21
N CYS A 106 -13.35 -8.06 17.47
CA CYS A 106 -11.94 -8.14 17.91
C CYS A 106 -11.61 -7.20 19.07
N ILE A 107 -12.34 -6.10 19.24
CA ILE A 107 -12.09 -5.10 20.30
C ILE A 107 -12.82 -5.45 21.60
N SER A 108 -13.94 -6.16 21.52
CA SER A 108 -14.79 -6.43 22.68
C SER A 108 -14.03 -6.97 23.91
N PRO A 109 -13.04 -7.91 23.77
CA PRO A 109 -12.25 -8.39 24.90
C PRO A 109 -11.36 -7.33 25.56
N LEU A 110 -10.96 -6.30 24.81
CA LEU A 110 -10.06 -5.26 25.34
C LEU A 110 -10.72 -4.32 26.32
N LYS A 111 -12.06 -4.25 26.33
CA LYS A 111 -12.83 -3.41 27.26
C LYS A 111 -12.68 -3.81 28.73
N ALA A 112 -12.27 -5.05 29.00
CA ALA A 112 -12.05 -5.57 30.36
C ALA A 112 -10.69 -5.17 30.95
N LEU A 113 -9.78 -4.61 30.15
CA LEU A 113 -8.42 -4.24 30.58
C LEU A 113 -8.39 -2.77 31.05
N HIS A 114 -7.65 -2.53 32.14
CA HIS A 114 -7.61 -1.22 32.80
C HIS A 114 -6.26 -0.47 32.60
N SER A 115 -5.26 -1.10 31.99
CA SER A 115 -3.95 -0.48 31.78
C SER A 115 -3.92 0.33 30.48
N PRO A 116 -3.84 1.70 30.50
CA PRO A 116 -4.02 2.56 29.34
C PRO A 116 -3.12 2.19 28.15
N TYR A 117 -1.82 2.11 28.41
CA TYR A 117 -0.83 1.91 27.34
C TYR A 117 -0.70 0.47 26.90
N ILE A 118 -1.03 -0.53 27.75
CA ILE A 118 -1.12 -1.93 27.32
C ILE A 118 -2.32 -2.08 26.39
N VAL A 119 -3.49 -1.51 26.74
CA VAL A 119 -4.65 -1.50 25.86
C VAL A 119 -4.35 -0.79 24.55
N LEU A 120 -3.61 0.32 24.57
CA LEU A 120 -3.16 1.03 23.37
C LEU A 120 -2.32 0.13 22.47
N GLY A 121 -1.34 -0.59 23.00
CA GLY A 121 -0.51 -1.54 22.25
C GLY A 121 -1.33 -2.70 21.67
N LEU A 122 -2.27 -3.24 22.44
CA LEU A 122 -3.19 -4.28 21.97
C LEU A 122 -4.16 -3.77 20.90
N CYS A 123 -4.67 -2.53 21.03
CA CYS A 123 -5.47 -1.88 20.00
C CYS A 123 -4.69 -1.78 18.68
N TYR A 124 -3.41 -1.39 18.74
CA TYR A 124 -2.56 -1.37 17.57
C TYR A 124 -2.42 -2.78 16.96
N LEU A 125 -2.15 -3.81 17.78
CA LEU A 125 -2.01 -5.20 17.30
C LEU A 125 -3.27 -5.71 16.61
N VAL A 126 -4.44 -5.45 17.20
CA VAL A 126 -5.74 -5.79 16.57
C VAL A 126 -5.89 -5.08 15.23
N GLY A 127 -5.62 -3.77 15.18
CA GLY A 127 -5.69 -3.01 13.94
C GLY A 127 -4.72 -3.54 12.87
N ALA A 128 -3.47 -3.84 13.23
CA ALA A 128 -2.48 -4.40 12.32
C ALA A 128 -2.89 -5.80 11.80
N ALA A 129 -3.45 -6.65 12.65
CA ALA A 129 -3.98 -7.96 12.24
C ALA A 129 -5.16 -7.86 11.27
N MET A 130 -5.88 -6.73 11.25
CA MET A 130 -7.02 -6.50 10.36
C MET A 130 -6.62 -5.97 8.97
N VAL A 131 -5.40 -5.47 8.79
CA VAL A 131 -4.94 -4.90 7.51
C VAL A 131 -5.10 -5.84 6.31
N PRO A 132 -4.78 -7.15 6.41
CA PRO A 132 -4.98 -8.07 5.30
C PRO A 132 -6.45 -8.20 4.85
N VAL A 133 -7.39 -7.94 5.76
CA VAL A 133 -8.84 -8.09 5.56
C VAL A 133 -9.50 -6.76 5.17
N VAL A 134 -9.01 -5.65 5.73
CA VAL A 134 -9.49 -4.29 5.47
C VAL A 134 -8.34 -3.47 4.87
N PRO A 135 -8.08 -3.57 3.58
CA PRO A 135 -6.87 -3.03 2.96
C PRO A 135 -6.85 -1.49 2.82
N SER A 136 -7.94 -0.81 3.13
CA SER A 136 -8.03 0.65 3.11
C SER A 136 -7.49 1.26 4.40
N HIS A 137 -6.31 1.90 4.35
CA HIS A 137 -5.72 2.54 5.54
C HIS A 137 -6.64 3.60 6.16
N GLY A 138 -7.23 4.48 5.33
CA GLY A 138 -8.17 5.51 5.82
C GLY A 138 -9.46 4.90 6.39
N GLY A 139 -10.03 3.90 5.72
CA GLY A 139 -11.22 3.18 6.19
C GLY A 139 -10.96 2.44 7.49
N MET A 140 -9.83 1.73 7.60
CA MET A 140 -9.39 1.06 8.84
C MET A 140 -9.22 2.07 9.99
N ALA A 141 -8.50 3.16 9.75
CA ALA A 141 -8.28 4.17 10.77
C ALA A 141 -9.60 4.77 11.28
N MET A 142 -10.57 5.04 10.39
CA MET A 142 -11.90 5.53 10.79
C MET A 142 -12.70 4.50 11.60
N LEU A 143 -12.64 3.21 11.23
CA LEU A 143 -13.25 2.13 12.02
C LEU A 143 -12.67 2.06 13.43
N LEU A 144 -11.36 2.15 13.55
CA LEU A 144 -10.68 2.10 14.84
C LEU A 144 -10.91 3.38 15.67
N LEU A 145 -11.03 4.55 15.02
CA LEU A 145 -11.37 5.79 15.70
C LEU A 145 -12.79 5.73 16.30
N THR A 146 -13.74 5.17 15.61
CA THR A 146 -15.12 5.08 16.16
C THR A 146 -15.25 4.06 17.28
N THR A 147 -14.38 3.06 17.34
CA THR A 147 -14.50 1.91 18.27
C THR A 147 -13.48 1.92 19.39
N MET A 148 -12.19 2.16 19.08
CA MET A 148 -11.07 2.11 20.03
C MET A 148 -10.73 3.46 20.66
N TYR A 149 -10.90 4.54 19.91
CA TYR A 149 -10.51 5.87 20.37
C TYR A 149 -11.24 6.29 21.66
N PRO A 150 -12.59 6.14 21.79
CA PRO A 150 -13.29 6.45 23.03
C PRO A 150 -12.81 5.60 24.22
N ILE A 151 -12.47 4.32 23.97
CA ILE A 151 -11.96 3.43 25.02
C ILE A 151 -10.62 3.92 25.54
N LEU A 152 -9.69 4.29 24.65
CA LEU A 152 -8.37 4.81 25.01
C LEU A 152 -8.45 6.13 25.77
N LEU A 153 -9.34 7.04 25.35
CA LEU A 153 -9.58 8.29 26.06
C LEU A 153 -10.13 8.06 27.47
N ASN A 154 -11.10 7.17 27.63
CA ASN A 154 -11.68 6.82 28.93
C ASN A 154 -10.64 6.18 29.87
N LEU A 155 -9.61 5.55 29.34
CA LEU A 155 -8.48 5.01 30.10
C LEU A 155 -7.43 6.05 30.43
N GLY A 156 -7.57 7.31 29.96
CA GLY A 156 -6.65 8.41 30.24
C GLY A 156 -5.49 8.54 29.24
N VAL A 157 -5.55 7.91 28.07
CA VAL A 157 -4.62 8.17 26.96
C VAL A 157 -4.97 9.51 26.32
N SER A 158 -3.97 10.31 25.94
CA SER A 158 -4.19 11.58 25.26
C SER A 158 -4.83 11.40 23.88
N LYS A 159 -5.53 12.43 23.37
CA LYS A 159 -6.12 12.44 22.02
C LYS A 159 -5.08 12.10 20.95
N ALA A 160 -3.91 12.75 21.01
CA ALA A 160 -2.84 12.53 20.04
C ALA A 160 -2.20 11.15 20.18
N GLY A 161 -2.04 10.63 21.39
CA GLY A 161 -1.51 9.27 21.62
C GLY A 161 -2.42 8.18 21.08
N ALA A 162 -3.72 8.28 21.37
CA ALA A 162 -4.73 7.36 20.85
C ALA A 162 -4.81 7.41 19.30
N ALA A 163 -4.83 8.63 18.74
CA ALA A 163 -4.85 8.84 17.29
C ALA A 163 -3.59 8.30 16.60
N ALA A 164 -2.40 8.52 17.17
CA ALA A 164 -1.14 8.03 16.63
C ALA A 164 -1.08 6.49 16.62
N ALA A 165 -1.47 5.83 17.70
CA ALA A 165 -1.49 4.36 17.76
C ALA A 165 -2.47 3.75 16.76
N ILE A 166 -3.68 4.32 16.62
CA ILE A 166 -4.66 3.91 15.63
C ILE A 166 -4.12 4.10 14.21
N PHE A 167 -3.51 5.24 13.94
CA PHE A 167 -2.92 5.54 12.63
C PHE A 167 -1.80 4.56 12.26
N CYS A 168 -0.93 4.19 13.21
CA CYS A 168 0.14 3.21 12.99
C CYS A 168 -0.38 1.85 12.48
N SER A 169 -1.61 1.45 12.82
CA SER A 169 -2.15 0.13 12.49
C SER A 169 -2.17 -0.17 10.99
N GLY A 170 -2.40 0.84 10.15
CA GLY A 170 -2.49 0.66 8.69
C GLY A 170 -1.20 0.97 7.92
N THR A 171 -0.08 1.27 8.59
CA THR A 171 1.14 1.75 7.91
C THR A 171 1.91 0.65 7.19
N ILE A 172 1.92 -0.59 7.69
CA ILE A 172 2.71 -1.68 7.12
C ILE A 172 2.20 -2.13 5.74
N GLY A 173 0.90 -2.03 5.47
CA GLY A 173 0.35 -2.31 4.15
C GLY A 173 0.59 -3.75 3.67
N MET A 174 0.25 -4.75 4.48
CA MET A 174 0.42 -6.16 4.17
C MET A 174 -0.88 -6.86 3.76
N GLY A 175 -0.75 -8.02 3.14
CA GLY A 175 -1.87 -8.91 2.83
C GLY A 175 -2.25 -8.97 1.35
N PRO A 176 -2.94 -10.04 0.94
CA PRO A 176 -3.23 -10.34 -0.46
C PRO A 176 -4.30 -9.43 -1.10
N GLY A 177 -4.90 -8.52 -0.32
CA GLY A 177 -5.84 -7.50 -0.80
C GLY A 177 -5.25 -6.08 -0.87
N THR A 178 -4.03 -5.87 -0.37
CA THR A 178 -3.41 -4.54 -0.29
C THR A 178 -2.70 -4.20 -1.59
N GLY A 179 -3.01 -3.04 -2.20
CA GLY A 179 -2.47 -2.66 -3.50
C GLY A 179 -0.94 -2.61 -3.60
N THR A 180 -0.25 -2.16 -2.54
CA THR A 180 1.22 -2.15 -2.49
C THR A 180 1.81 -3.56 -2.39
N ALA A 181 1.18 -4.45 -1.62
CA ALA A 181 1.60 -5.85 -1.50
C ALA A 181 1.36 -6.62 -2.80
N LEU A 182 0.21 -6.40 -3.43
CA LEU A 182 -0.10 -6.97 -4.74
C LEU A 182 0.90 -6.52 -5.81
N TYR A 183 1.25 -5.24 -5.82
CA TYR A 183 2.26 -4.71 -6.73
C TYR A 183 3.64 -5.34 -6.49
N ALA A 184 4.06 -5.47 -5.24
CA ALA A 184 5.33 -6.10 -4.90
C ALA A 184 5.36 -7.59 -5.28
N ALA A 185 4.28 -8.34 -5.02
CA ALA A 185 4.12 -9.73 -5.44
C ALA A 185 4.25 -9.88 -6.97
N LYS A 186 3.63 -8.95 -7.73
CA LYS A 186 3.73 -8.90 -9.20
C LYS A 186 5.15 -8.66 -9.69
N ILE A 187 5.90 -7.73 -9.08
CA ILE A 187 7.29 -7.44 -9.45
C ILE A 187 8.19 -8.63 -9.13
N ALA A 188 7.93 -9.33 -8.02
CA ALA A 188 8.64 -10.55 -7.64
C ALA A 188 8.24 -11.79 -8.46
N ASP A 189 7.19 -11.69 -9.30
CA ASP A 189 6.57 -12.79 -10.05
C ASP A 189 6.11 -13.95 -9.14
N ILE A 190 5.50 -13.59 -7.99
CA ILE A 190 5.02 -14.52 -6.96
C ILE A 190 3.51 -14.36 -6.80
N GLU A 191 2.82 -15.48 -6.59
CA GLU A 191 1.39 -15.46 -6.29
C GLU A 191 1.09 -14.65 -5.00
N PRO A 192 0.08 -13.76 -4.96
CA PRO A 192 -0.16 -12.86 -3.84
C PRO A 192 -0.28 -13.52 -2.48
N ILE A 193 -0.94 -14.68 -2.39
CA ILE A 193 -1.07 -15.40 -1.11
C ILE A 193 0.26 -16.01 -0.66
N VAL A 194 1.06 -16.51 -1.60
CA VAL A 194 2.41 -17.06 -1.33
C VAL A 194 3.33 -15.94 -0.89
N TYR A 195 3.31 -14.79 -1.58
CA TYR A 195 4.08 -13.61 -1.19
C TYR A 195 3.72 -13.14 0.21
N PHE A 196 2.43 -13.09 0.55
CA PHE A 196 1.98 -12.73 1.88
C PHE A 196 2.49 -13.69 2.97
N VAL A 197 2.31 -15.00 2.78
CA VAL A 197 2.62 -15.99 3.83
C VAL A 197 4.12 -16.20 3.99
N HIS A 198 4.88 -16.34 2.89
CA HIS A 198 6.30 -16.71 2.95
C HIS A 198 7.26 -15.52 3.01
N TYR A 199 6.87 -14.35 2.51
CA TYR A 199 7.78 -13.20 2.38
C TYR A 199 7.35 -12.01 3.23
N GLN A 200 6.05 -11.68 3.27
CA GLN A 200 5.61 -10.55 4.08
C GLN A 200 5.49 -10.88 5.56
N LEU A 201 4.79 -11.97 5.95
CA LEU A 201 4.54 -12.29 7.36
C LEU A 201 5.82 -12.47 8.18
N PRO A 202 6.86 -13.18 7.71
CA PRO A 202 8.10 -13.33 8.48
C PRO A 202 8.78 -12.01 8.81
N VAL A 203 8.71 -11.02 7.90
CA VAL A 203 9.29 -9.68 8.10
C VAL A 203 8.30 -8.77 8.86
N ALA A 204 7.01 -8.84 8.56
CA ALA A 204 6.00 -7.97 9.15
C ALA A 204 5.73 -8.28 10.64
N ILE A 205 5.75 -9.54 11.06
CA ILE A 205 5.48 -9.90 12.47
C ILE A 205 6.47 -9.21 13.43
N PRO A 206 7.80 -9.31 13.24
CA PRO A 206 8.76 -8.57 14.08
C PRO A 206 8.54 -7.05 14.02
N MET A 207 8.24 -6.48 12.85
CA MET A 207 7.92 -5.06 12.70
C MET A 207 6.70 -4.66 13.53
N ILE A 208 5.61 -5.45 13.45
CA ILE A 208 4.37 -5.21 14.20
C ILE A 208 4.64 -5.23 15.70
N LEU A 209 5.40 -6.21 16.19
CA LEU A 209 5.74 -6.30 17.60
C LEU A 209 6.56 -5.11 18.07
N VAL A 210 7.55 -4.68 17.28
CA VAL A 210 8.37 -3.50 17.62
C VAL A 210 7.53 -2.22 17.60
N ILE A 211 6.65 -2.04 16.62
CA ILE A 211 5.74 -0.89 16.62
C ILE A 211 4.81 -0.91 17.84
N ALA A 212 4.26 -2.06 18.22
CA ALA A 212 3.41 -2.20 19.40
C ALA A 212 4.15 -1.77 20.68
N ILE A 213 5.36 -2.33 20.87
CA ILE A 213 6.20 -2.02 22.03
C ILE A 213 6.59 -0.53 22.05
N LEU A 214 7.07 -0.01 20.93
CA LEU A 214 7.47 1.40 20.84
C LEU A 214 6.27 2.34 21.01
N ASN A 215 5.08 2.00 20.53
CA ASN A 215 3.88 2.80 20.81
C ASN A 215 3.58 2.88 22.32
N ILE A 216 3.70 1.76 23.06
CA ILE A 216 3.48 1.76 24.51
C ILE A 216 4.40 2.78 25.20
N PHE A 217 5.71 2.75 24.88
CA PHE A 217 6.69 3.62 25.52
C PHE A 217 6.60 5.07 25.02
N VAL A 218 6.51 5.27 23.71
CA VAL A 218 6.52 6.60 23.08
C VAL A 218 5.27 7.39 23.47
N GLN A 219 4.06 6.76 23.37
CA GLN A 219 2.84 7.48 23.75
C GLN A 219 2.83 7.83 25.23
N ARG A 220 3.26 6.90 26.10
CA ARG A 220 3.42 7.17 27.53
C ARG A 220 4.42 8.29 27.83
N TYR A 221 5.51 8.37 27.08
CA TYR A 221 6.53 9.41 27.25
C TYR A 221 5.98 10.80 26.89
N PHE A 222 5.33 10.93 25.72
CA PHE A 222 4.75 12.19 25.28
C PHE A 222 3.58 12.63 26.16
N ASP A 223 2.72 11.71 26.59
CA ASP A 223 1.58 12.03 27.46
C ASP A 223 2.03 12.55 28.83
N ARG A 224 3.15 12.03 29.37
CA ARG A 224 3.72 12.52 30.62
C ARG A 224 4.33 13.93 30.52
N ARG A 225 4.78 14.33 29.35
CA ARG A 225 5.37 15.65 29.10
C ARG A 225 4.35 16.73 28.79
N ASN A 226 3.10 16.39 28.53
CA ASN A 226 2.05 17.30 28.02
C ASN A 226 2.52 18.18 26.86
N ASP A 227 3.31 17.58 25.93
CA ASP A 227 3.99 18.30 24.85
C ASP A 227 3.07 18.69 23.68
N ASP A 228 1.77 18.34 23.73
CA ASP A 228 0.85 18.62 22.65
C ASP A 228 0.12 19.95 22.88
N VAL A 229 0.43 20.94 22.08
CA VAL A 229 -0.35 22.19 22.00
C VAL A 229 -1.62 21.87 21.21
N TYR A 230 -2.77 21.91 21.87
CA TYR A 230 -4.07 21.68 21.26
C TYR A 230 -4.50 22.93 20.49
N GLU A 231 -4.43 22.90 19.17
CA GLU A 231 -5.28 23.74 18.33
C GLU A 231 -6.60 23.01 18.16
N GLU A 232 -7.70 23.60 18.60
CA GLU A 232 -9.06 23.09 18.32
C GLU A 232 -9.29 23.07 16.82
N SER A 233 -9.21 21.92 16.20
CA SER A 233 -9.55 21.76 14.80
C SER A 233 -11.06 21.56 14.63
N ILE A 234 -11.68 22.40 13.82
CA ILE A 234 -13.14 22.56 13.59
C ILE A 234 -13.74 21.41 12.71
N PHE A 235 -13.06 20.30 12.52
CA PHE A 235 -13.52 19.24 11.62
C PHE A 235 -14.03 18.01 12.36
N ALA A 236 -15.30 18.05 12.79
CA ALA A 236 -16.04 16.85 13.12
C ALA A 236 -16.41 16.13 11.80
N SER A 237 -15.85 14.95 11.57
CA SER A 237 -16.28 14.10 10.46
C SER A 237 -17.56 13.37 10.85
N ASP A 238 -18.69 13.78 10.29
CA ASP A 238 -20.03 13.15 10.48
C ASP A 238 -20.17 11.74 9.84
N LYS A 239 -19.09 11.11 9.43
CA LYS A 239 -19.16 9.75 8.89
C LYS A 239 -19.24 8.72 9.99
N VAL A 240 -20.45 8.48 10.49
CA VAL A 240 -20.77 7.31 11.30
C VAL A 240 -20.62 6.06 10.42
N LEU A 241 -19.63 5.23 10.74
CA LEU A 241 -19.44 3.96 10.05
C LEU A 241 -20.53 2.97 10.45
N LYS A 242 -21.14 2.35 9.45
CA LYS A 242 -22.18 1.33 9.66
C LYS A 242 -21.58 0.09 10.32
N VAL A 243 -22.13 -0.33 11.42
CA VAL A 243 -21.80 -1.60 12.08
C VAL A 243 -22.93 -2.58 11.78
N GLY A 244 -22.61 -3.67 11.11
CA GLY A 244 -23.53 -4.74 10.78
C GLY A 244 -23.76 -5.70 11.96
N PRO A 245 -24.62 -6.73 11.78
CA PRO A 245 -24.81 -7.78 12.76
C PRO A 245 -23.49 -8.48 13.11
N PRO A 246 -23.30 -8.99 14.35
CA PRO A 246 -22.07 -9.67 14.75
C PRO A 246 -21.67 -10.86 13.85
N THR A 247 -22.66 -11.56 13.28
CA THR A 247 -22.45 -12.67 12.34
C THR A 247 -21.74 -12.25 11.05
N TYR A 248 -21.83 -10.97 10.67
CA TYR A 248 -21.16 -10.45 9.48
C TYR A 248 -19.64 -10.33 9.63
N ALA A 249 -19.11 -10.43 10.86
CA ALA A 249 -17.68 -10.37 11.13
C ALA A 249 -16.86 -11.42 10.35
N ILE A 250 -17.47 -12.53 9.95
CA ILE A 250 -16.79 -13.58 9.19
C ILE A 250 -16.63 -13.24 7.69
N LEU A 251 -17.54 -12.42 7.13
CA LEU A 251 -17.56 -12.15 5.68
C LEU A 251 -16.27 -11.51 5.14
N PRO A 252 -15.67 -10.51 5.79
CA PRO A 252 -14.40 -9.93 5.31
C PRO A 252 -13.22 -10.89 5.36
N VAL A 253 -13.24 -11.90 6.24
CA VAL A 253 -12.18 -12.91 6.39
C VAL A 253 -12.31 -14.04 5.36
N PHE A 254 -13.51 -14.22 4.81
CA PHE A 254 -13.86 -15.34 3.96
C PHE A 254 -12.97 -15.52 2.72
N PRO A 255 -12.58 -14.47 1.96
CA PRO A 255 -11.69 -14.62 0.81
C PRO A 255 -10.32 -15.20 1.19
N ILE A 256 -9.76 -14.78 2.33
CA ILE A 256 -8.46 -15.27 2.80
C ILE A 256 -8.59 -16.74 3.23
N ALA A 257 -9.67 -17.09 3.92
CA ALA A 257 -9.94 -18.47 4.28
C ALA A 257 -10.05 -19.37 3.05
N LEU A 258 -10.78 -18.93 2.00
CA LEU A 258 -10.88 -19.66 0.74
C LEU A 258 -9.53 -19.83 0.07
N LEU A 259 -8.71 -18.77 0.02
CA LEU A 259 -7.37 -18.83 -0.56
C LEU A 259 -6.43 -19.76 0.22
N CYS A 260 -6.53 -19.83 1.54
CA CYS A 260 -5.75 -20.77 2.35
C CYS A 260 -6.20 -22.22 2.14
N ILE A 261 -7.52 -22.45 2.13
CA ILE A 261 -8.09 -23.81 1.98
C ILE A 261 -7.80 -24.36 0.58
N PHE A 262 -8.05 -23.57 -0.47
CA PHE A 262 -7.91 -23.97 -1.89
C PHE A 262 -6.61 -23.44 -2.51
N SER A 263 -5.48 -23.76 -1.89
CA SER A 263 -4.13 -23.44 -2.32
C SER A 263 -3.20 -24.63 -2.14
N LYS A 264 -1.92 -24.43 -2.45
CA LYS A 264 -0.87 -25.43 -2.17
C LYS A 264 -0.72 -25.74 -0.67
N PHE A 265 -1.25 -24.90 0.22
CA PHE A 265 -1.20 -25.09 1.68
C PHE A 265 -2.33 -25.98 2.22
N GLY A 266 -3.45 -26.11 1.48
CA GLY A 266 -4.60 -26.88 1.88
C GLY A 266 -4.99 -27.95 0.86
N TYR A 267 -6.17 -27.88 0.28
CA TYR A 267 -6.66 -28.83 -0.70
C TYR A 267 -6.14 -28.46 -2.11
N SER A 268 -4.99 -29.02 -2.46
CA SER A 268 -4.24 -28.68 -3.69
C SER A 268 -4.91 -29.11 -5.00
N ALA A 269 -5.92 -29.98 -4.97
CA ALA A 269 -6.67 -30.40 -6.16
C ALA A 269 -7.51 -29.28 -6.78
N ILE A 270 -7.88 -28.25 -5.98
CA ILE A 270 -8.57 -27.04 -6.44
C ILE A 270 -7.66 -25.85 -6.17
N GLN A 271 -7.28 -25.14 -7.24
CA GLN A 271 -6.50 -23.93 -7.11
C GLN A 271 -7.38 -22.70 -7.40
N LEU A 272 -7.70 -21.95 -6.36
CA LEU A 272 -8.53 -20.77 -6.46
C LEU A 272 -7.65 -19.52 -6.60
N ASN A 273 -7.82 -18.76 -7.69
CA ASN A 273 -7.11 -17.50 -7.83
C ASN A 273 -7.76 -16.40 -6.97
N THR A 274 -6.99 -15.36 -6.65
CA THR A 274 -7.40 -14.26 -5.76
C THR A 274 -8.68 -13.54 -6.26
N VAL A 275 -8.82 -13.32 -7.57
CA VAL A 275 -10.00 -12.65 -8.13
C VAL A 275 -11.25 -13.49 -7.91
N THR A 276 -11.19 -14.79 -8.21
CA THR A 276 -12.31 -15.72 -8.05
C THR A 276 -12.72 -15.87 -6.58
N ALA A 277 -11.74 -15.94 -5.66
CA ALA A 277 -12.01 -15.99 -4.22
C ALA A 277 -12.77 -14.75 -3.73
N LEU A 278 -12.35 -13.56 -4.16
CA LEU A 278 -12.99 -12.30 -3.81
C LEU A 278 -14.40 -12.17 -4.43
N LEU A 279 -14.57 -12.54 -5.70
CA LEU A 279 -15.87 -12.51 -6.36
C LEU A 279 -16.85 -13.51 -5.74
N LEU A 280 -16.40 -14.73 -5.45
CA LEU A 280 -17.21 -15.74 -4.76
C LEU A 280 -17.64 -15.24 -3.37
N SER A 281 -16.72 -14.65 -2.63
CA SER A 281 -17.02 -14.06 -1.32
C SER A 281 -18.02 -12.90 -1.41
N TRP A 282 -17.91 -12.09 -2.46
CA TRP A 282 -18.90 -11.02 -2.71
C TRP A 282 -20.28 -11.60 -3.02
N VAL A 283 -20.39 -12.61 -3.90
CA VAL A 283 -21.66 -13.27 -4.21
C VAL A 283 -22.30 -13.86 -2.95
N ILE A 284 -21.52 -14.55 -2.12
CA ILE A 284 -21.99 -15.08 -0.83
C ILE A 284 -22.47 -13.94 0.08
N GLY A 285 -21.72 -12.84 0.15
CA GLY A 285 -22.13 -11.66 0.92
C GLY A 285 -23.47 -11.07 0.44
N VAL A 286 -23.70 -11.00 -0.87
CA VAL A 286 -24.96 -10.55 -1.45
C VAL A 286 -26.10 -11.51 -1.09
N ILE A 287 -25.89 -12.82 -1.17
CA ILE A 287 -26.88 -13.82 -0.79
C ILE A 287 -27.24 -13.70 0.69
N VAL A 288 -26.27 -13.59 1.57
CA VAL A 288 -26.48 -13.41 3.01
C VAL A 288 -27.29 -12.14 3.30
N GLU A 289 -26.97 -11.03 2.60
CA GLU A 289 -27.67 -9.76 2.73
C GLU A 289 -29.13 -9.86 2.19
N LEU A 290 -29.36 -10.58 1.09
CA LEU A 290 -30.70 -10.86 0.56
C LEU A 290 -31.59 -11.61 1.55
N ILE A 291 -31.04 -12.64 2.20
CA ILE A 291 -31.77 -13.44 3.21
C ILE A 291 -32.12 -12.56 4.40
N ARG A 292 -31.23 -11.66 4.83
CA ARG A 292 -31.44 -10.80 6.01
C ARG A 292 -32.36 -9.62 5.75
N VAL A 293 -32.07 -8.84 4.72
CA VAL A 293 -32.78 -7.55 4.47
C VAL A 293 -34.12 -7.78 3.79
N ARG A 294 -34.24 -8.84 3.01
CA ARG A 294 -35.47 -9.20 2.26
C ARG A 294 -35.97 -8.08 1.33
N ASN A 295 -35.12 -7.14 0.98
CA ASN A 295 -35.41 -6.06 0.04
C ASN A 295 -34.36 -6.10 -1.09
N VAL A 296 -34.75 -6.72 -2.21
CA VAL A 296 -33.89 -6.94 -3.37
C VAL A 296 -33.32 -5.63 -3.92
N LYS A 297 -34.15 -4.57 -4.02
CA LYS A 297 -33.73 -3.28 -4.55
C LYS A 297 -32.62 -2.65 -3.71
N GLN A 298 -32.76 -2.67 -2.40
CA GLN A 298 -31.75 -2.14 -1.49
C GLN A 298 -30.46 -2.95 -1.55
N VAL A 299 -30.54 -4.30 -1.52
CA VAL A 299 -29.36 -5.17 -1.57
C VAL A 299 -28.59 -4.98 -2.87
N PHE A 300 -29.28 -4.83 -4.01
CA PHE A 300 -28.62 -4.55 -5.29
C PHE A 300 -27.97 -3.16 -5.33
N GLN A 301 -28.57 -2.16 -4.70
CA GLN A 301 -27.96 -0.86 -4.54
C GLN A 301 -26.69 -0.93 -3.66
N ASP A 302 -26.72 -1.68 -2.57
CA ASP A 302 -25.56 -1.90 -1.71
C ASP A 302 -24.48 -2.72 -2.44
N ALA A 303 -24.87 -3.71 -3.24
CA ALA A 303 -23.95 -4.50 -4.08
C ALA A 303 -23.22 -3.64 -5.13
N MET A 304 -23.81 -2.53 -5.61
CA MET A 304 -23.15 -1.56 -6.48
C MET A 304 -21.92 -0.91 -5.85
N ALA A 305 -21.76 -0.97 -4.52
CA ALA A 305 -20.56 -0.50 -3.84
C ALA A 305 -19.30 -1.25 -4.31
N MET A 306 -19.43 -2.53 -4.70
CA MET A 306 -18.37 -3.30 -5.34
C MET A 306 -17.85 -2.60 -6.59
N ILE A 307 -18.74 -2.26 -7.52
CA ILE A 307 -18.39 -1.63 -8.80
C ILE A 307 -17.81 -0.22 -8.58
N LYS A 308 -18.41 0.56 -7.67
CA LYS A 308 -17.88 1.89 -7.30
C LYS A 308 -16.47 1.80 -6.69
N GLY A 309 -16.23 0.80 -5.83
CA GLY A 309 -14.93 0.53 -5.25
C GLY A 309 -13.91 0.14 -6.32
N MET A 310 -14.27 -0.72 -7.27
CA MET A 310 -13.42 -1.07 -8.42
C MET A 310 -13.02 0.17 -9.23
N GLY A 311 -13.97 1.04 -9.58
CA GLY A 311 -13.71 2.29 -10.30
C GLY A 311 -12.80 3.25 -9.54
N SER A 312 -12.97 3.35 -8.23
CA SER A 312 -12.11 4.17 -7.37
C SER A 312 -10.67 3.66 -7.38
N LEU A 313 -10.45 2.35 -7.26
CA LEU A 313 -9.10 1.76 -7.29
C LEU A 313 -8.48 1.79 -8.69
N PHE A 314 -9.30 1.72 -9.75
CA PHE A 314 -8.80 1.95 -11.11
C PHE A 314 -8.16 3.35 -11.22
N SER A 315 -8.89 4.40 -10.84
CA SER A 315 -8.44 5.79 -10.98
C SER A 315 -7.25 6.14 -10.07
N THR A 316 -7.15 5.52 -8.90
CA THR A 316 -6.13 5.88 -7.90
C THR A 316 -4.89 5.02 -7.93
N ILE A 317 -5.00 3.72 -8.25
CA ILE A 317 -3.88 2.78 -8.19
C ILE A 317 -3.58 2.19 -9.57
N VAL A 318 -4.57 1.67 -10.30
CA VAL A 318 -4.31 0.97 -11.57
C VAL A 318 -3.79 1.93 -12.64
N ALA A 319 -4.40 3.12 -12.77
CA ALA A 319 -3.91 4.16 -13.67
C ALA A 319 -2.47 4.58 -13.34
N LEU A 320 -2.11 4.62 -12.05
CA LEU A 320 -0.76 4.93 -11.61
C LEU A 320 0.25 3.84 -11.99
N ILE A 321 -0.14 2.55 -11.86
CA ILE A 321 0.70 1.42 -12.28
C ILE A 321 0.91 1.42 -13.81
N ILE A 322 -0.12 1.76 -14.59
CA ILE A 322 0.00 1.91 -16.05
C ILE A 322 1.01 3.02 -16.38
N ALA A 323 0.89 4.19 -15.75
CA ALA A 323 1.81 5.31 -15.95
C ALA A 323 3.25 4.95 -15.54
N ALA A 324 3.41 4.21 -14.43
CA ALA A 324 4.72 3.74 -13.98
C ALA A 324 5.36 2.73 -14.96
N GLU A 325 4.59 1.88 -15.63
CA GLU A 325 5.11 0.97 -16.67
C GLU A 325 5.63 1.75 -17.89
N VAL A 326 4.91 2.80 -18.32
CA VAL A 326 5.36 3.70 -19.40
C VAL A 326 6.64 4.43 -19.00
N PHE A 327 6.71 4.94 -17.78
CA PHE A 327 7.89 5.60 -17.22
C PHE A 327 9.10 4.65 -17.15
N ALA A 328 8.90 3.42 -16.66
CA ALA A 328 9.97 2.41 -16.61
C ALA A 328 10.44 2.01 -18.00
N THR A 329 9.55 1.93 -18.98
CA THR A 329 9.92 1.69 -20.37
C THR A 329 10.86 2.80 -20.90
N GLY A 330 10.54 4.06 -20.60
CA GLY A 330 11.41 5.19 -20.94
C GLY A 330 12.79 5.11 -20.28
N ILE A 331 12.84 4.78 -18.98
CA ILE A 331 14.10 4.58 -18.24
C ILE A 331 14.96 3.49 -18.90
N LYS A 332 14.36 2.34 -19.25
CA LYS A 332 15.04 1.21 -19.89
C LYS A 332 15.61 1.59 -21.25
N LEU A 333 14.79 2.22 -22.09
CA LEU A 333 15.18 2.63 -23.43
C LEU A 333 16.31 3.67 -23.43
N CYS A 334 16.38 4.53 -22.42
CA CYS A 334 17.46 5.50 -22.27
C CYS A 334 18.75 4.94 -21.62
N GLY A 335 18.77 3.68 -21.21
CA GLY A 335 19.95 3.04 -20.60
C GLY A 335 20.27 3.53 -19.19
N LEU A 336 19.34 4.19 -18.50
CA LEU A 336 19.57 4.72 -17.14
C LEU A 336 19.79 3.59 -16.11
N ILE A 337 19.18 2.43 -16.32
CA ILE A 337 19.38 1.26 -15.45
C ILE A 337 20.84 0.78 -15.52
N THR A 338 21.42 0.71 -16.72
CA THR A 338 22.81 0.34 -16.89
C THR A 338 23.74 1.30 -16.14
N LEU A 339 23.49 2.60 -16.26
CA LEU A 339 24.24 3.62 -15.52
C LEU A 339 24.15 3.44 -14.00
N LEU A 340 22.98 3.11 -13.48
CA LEU A 340 22.78 2.84 -12.05
C LEU A 340 23.54 1.58 -11.60
N LEU A 341 23.52 0.52 -12.42
CA LEU A 341 24.25 -0.73 -12.14
C LEU A 341 25.77 -0.54 -12.17
N ASP A 342 26.28 0.20 -13.14
CA ASP A 342 27.71 0.52 -13.24
C ASP A 342 28.15 1.34 -12.02
N GLY A 343 27.35 2.31 -11.59
CA GLY A 343 27.60 3.09 -10.38
C GLY A 343 27.57 2.25 -9.10
N ALA A 344 26.61 1.32 -9.00
CA ALA A 344 26.49 0.41 -7.86
C ALA A 344 27.70 -0.53 -7.78
N ASN A 345 28.11 -1.13 -8.90
CA ASN A 345 29.26 -2.01 -8.98
C ASN A 345 30.57 -1.26 -8.67
N ALA A 346 30.75 -0.04 -9.19
CA ALA A 346 31.92 0.80 -8.89
C ALA A 346 31.97 1.20 -7.39
N GLY A 347 30.80 1.38 -6.76
CA GLY A 347 30.68 1.65 -5.32
C GLY A 347 30.74 0.41 -4.42
N GLY A 348 30.87 -0.80 -4.97
CA GLY A 348 30.85 -2.05 -4.21
C GLY A 348 29.50 -2.34 -3.54
N LEU A 349 28.42 -1.75 -4.03
CA LEU A 349 27.07 -1.93 -3.49
C LEU A 349 26.48 -3.26 -4.00
N GLY A 350 26.39 -4.27 -3.13
CA GLY A 350 25.59 -5.46 -3.39
C GLY A 350 24.08 -5.19 -3.29
N ILE A 351 23.27 -6.25 -3.44
CA ILE A 351 21.80 -6.17 -3.42
C ILE A 351 21.27 -5.51 -2.13
N THR A 352 21.87 -5.79 -0.97
CA THR A 352 21.49 -5.21 0.32
C THR A 352 21.76 -3.71 0.38
N GLY A 353 22.92 -3.25 -0.13
CA GLY A 353 23.24 -1.83 -0.22
C GLY A 353 22.28 -1.09 -1.16
N MET A 354 21.99 -1.67 -2.33
CA MET A 354 21.03 -1.10 -3.28
C MET A 354 19.61 -1.11 -2.73
N SER A 355 19.22 -2.14 -1.95
CA SER A 355 17.95 -2.21 -1.23
C SER A 355 17.81 -1.01 -0.27
N ALA A 356 18.85 -0.66 0.47
CA ALA A 356 18.83 0.51 1.36
C ALA A 356 18.73 1.83 0.57
N VAL A 357 19.46 1.97 -0.55
CA VAL A 357 19.41 3.18 -1.40
C VAL A 357 18.02 3.39 -1.99
N LEU A 358 17.44 2.38 -2.65
CA LEU A 358 16.10 2.48 -3.25
C LEU A 358 15.01 2.67 -2.19
N SER A 359 15.12 1.99 -1.05
CA SER A 359 14.22 2.21 0.08
C SER A 359 14.33 3.64 0.62
N GLY A 360 15.54 4.20 0.72
CA GLY A 360 15.75 5.59 1.11
C GLY A 360 15.10 6.58 0.15
N LEU A 361 15.23 6.37 -1.17
CA LEU A 361 14.54 7.19 -2.17
C LEU A 361 13.01 7.10 -2.04
N ILE A 362 12.47 5.90 -1.89
CA ILE A 362 11.04 5.69 -1.65
C ILE A 362 10.59 6.36 -0.35
N ALA A 363 11.40 6.31 0.71
CA ALA A 363 11.10 6.98 1.97
C ALA A 363 10.93 8.49 1.78
N VAL A 364 11.87 9.12 1.08
CA VAL A 364 11.83 10.56 0.79
C VAL A 364 10.59 10.91 -0.03
N VAL A 365 10.34 10.22 -1.14
CA VAL A 365 9.18 10.47 -2.00
C VAL A 365 7.87 10.24 -1.26
N SER A 366 7.76 9.13 -0.52
CA SER A 366 6.54 8.79 0.26
C SER A 366 6.26 9.80 1.37
N PHE A 367 7.30 10.25 2.09
CA PHE A 367 7.20 11.27 3.13
C PHE A 367 6.73 12.63 2.57
N LEU A 368 7.35 13.11 1.49
CA LEU A 368 7.07 14.43 0.91
C LEU A 368 5.72 14.49 0.20
N THR A 369 5.30 13.39 -0.44
CA THR A 369 4.03 13.34 -1.18
C THR A 369 2.85 12.85 -0.34
N GLY A 370 3.12 12.13 0.75
CA GLY A 370 2.12 11.43 1.54
C GLY A 370 1.54 10.18 0.85
N SER A 371 2.15 9.74 -0.28
CA SER A 371 1.67 8.62 -1.10
C SER A 371 2.67 7.48 -1.16
N GLY A 372 2.48 6.45 -0.31
CA GLY A 372 3.31 5.24 -0.39
C GLY A 372 3.10 4.45 -1.69
N VAL A 373 1.87 4.43 -2.22
CA VAL A 373 1.58 3.77 -3.50
C VAL A 373 2.33 4.47 -4.64
N GLY A 374 2.25 5.81 -4.71
CA GLY A 374 2.93 6.59 -5.73
C GLY A 374 4.45 6.43 -5.68
N ALA A 375 5.04 6.46 -4.49
CA ALA A 375 6.47 6.25 -4.31
C ALA A 375 6.91 4.85 -4.75
N LEU A 376 6.19 3.81 -4.30
CA LEU A 376 6.51 2.43 -4.66
C LEU A 376 6.38 2.17 -6.16
N THR A 377 5.29 2.62 -6.78
CA THR A 377 5.05 2.34 -8.21
C THR A 377 6.01 3.11 -9.12
N SER A 378 6.45 4.30 -8.73
CA SER A 378 7.39 5.10 -9.53
C SER A 378 8.78 4.44 -9.68
N LEU A 379 9.25 3.73 -8.66
CA LEU A 379 10.58 3.12 -8.65
C LEU A 379 10.55 1.57 -8.61
N GLY A 380 9.45 0.97 -8.16
CA GLY A 380 9.36 -0.48 -7.98
C GLY A 380 9.50 -1.28 -9.27
N SER A 381 9.13 -0.69 -10.42
CA SER A 381 9.24 -1.34 -11.73
C SER A 381 10.69 -1.63 -12.16
N ILE A 382 11.68 -0.91 -11.63
CA ILE A 382 13.10 -1.15 -11.94
C ILE A 382 13.74 -2.21 -11.03
N ALA A 383 13.02 -2.65 -9.97
CA ALA A 383 13.58 -3.57 -8.98
C ALA A 383 14.06 -4.89 -9.59
N THR A 384 13.31 -5.44 -10.55
CA THR A 384 13.68 -6.68 -11.24
C THR A 384 14.98 -6.53 -12.01
N ASP A 385 15.15 -5.44 -12.77
CA ASP A 385 16.35 -5.21 -13.58
C ASP A 385 17.57 -4.97 -12.70
N VAL A 386 17.41 -4.19 -11.63
CA VAL A 386 18.47 -3.92 -10.66
C VAL A 386 18.90 -5.19 -9.92
N ALA A 387 17.94 -5.99 -9.43
CA ALA A 387 18.25 -7.24 -8.74
C ALA A 387 18.98 -8.22 -9.66
N ASN A 388 18.48 -8.41 -10.88
CA ASN A 388 19.10 -9.29 -11.87
C ASN A 388 20.51 -8.82 -12.26
N GLY A 389 20.71 -7.50 -12.40
CA GLY A 389 22.02 -6.93 -12.74
C GLY A 389 23.07 -7.07 -11.62
N LEU A 390 22.63 -7.16 -10.36
CA LEU A 390 23.50 -7.38 -9.20
C LEU A 390 23.57 -8.85 -8.76
N GLY A 391 22.92 -9.76 -9.48
CA GLY A 391 22.87 -11.20 -9.15
C GLY A 391 22.15 -11.51 -7.83
N GLY A 392 21.17 -10.66 -7.44
CA GLY A 392 20.49 -10.76 -6.16
C GLY A 392 19.01 -11.11 -6.28
N ASN A 393 18.34 -11.20 -5.12
CA ASN A 393 16.93 -11.59 -5.03
C ASN A 393 15.99 -10.39 -5.22
N VAL A 394 15.13 -10.45 -6.26
CA VAL A 394 14.11 -9.43 -6.54
C VAL A 394 13.18 -9.22 -5.35
N THR A 395 12.80 -10.32 -4.66
CA THR A 395 11.87 -10.29 -3.54
C THR A 395 12.43 -9.50 -2.36
N GLN A 396 13.72 -9.63 -2.07
CA GLN A 396 14.41 -8.85 -1.04
C GLN A 396 14.33 -7.35 -1.35
N LEU A 397 14.60 -6.98 -2.59
CA LEU A 397 14.61 -5.59 -3.01
C LEU A 397 13.22 -4.97 -2.97
N ILE A 398 12.23 -5.61 -3.60
CA ILE A 398 10.87 -5.06 -3.69
C ILE A 398 10.14 -5.09 -2.33
N SER A 399 10.41 -6.07 -1.47
CA SER A 399 9.85 -6.14 -0.12
C SER A 399 10.31 -4.97 0.74
N SER A 400 11.61 -4.64 0.73
CA SER A 400 12.15 -3.49 1.46
C SER A 400 11.54 -2.17 0.96
N MET A 401 11.41 -2.01 -0.36
CA MET A 401 10.78 -0.85 -0.98
C MET A 401 9.30 -0.72 -0.58
N GLN A 402 8.56 -1.83 -0.59
CA GLN A 402 7.13 -1.89 -0.28
C GLN A 402 6.85 -1.52 1.17
N PHE A 403 7.57 -2.11 2.12
CA PHE A 403 7.39 -1.78 3.54
C PHE A 403 7.82 -0.34 3.83
N THR A 404 8.95 0.10 3.27
CA THR A 404 9.42 1.49 3.43
C THR A 404 8.40 2.51 2.94
N ALA A 405 7.72 2.25 1.82
CA ALA A 405 6.68 3.12 1.28
C ALA A 405 5.53 3.35 2.28
N GLY A 406 5.14 2.29 2.99
CA GLY A 406 4.12 2.36 4.03
C GLY A 406 4.59 3.07 5.30
N LEU A 407 5.78 2.71 5.80
CA LEU A 407 6.37 3.30 7.00
C LEU A 407 6.63 4.81 6.84
N ALA A 408 7.21 5.22 5.71
CA ALA A 408 7.50 6.62 5.41
C ALA A 408 6.22 7.46 5.25
N ARG A 409 5.15 6.90 4.64
CA ARG A 409 3.83 7.51 4.67
C ARG A 409 3.30 7.67 6.09
N GLY A 410 3.62 6.73 6.99
CA GLY A 410 3.25 6.74 8.41
C GLY A 410 3.84 7.88 9.22
N ILE A 411 4.86 8.57 8.71
CA ILE A 411 5.47 9.76 9.30
C ILE A 411 5.23 11.04 8.48
N SER A 412 4.39 10.97 7.44
CA SER A 412 4.10 12.12 6.58
C SER A 412 2.93 12.96 7.11
N PRO A 413 3.12 14.25 7.41
CA PRO A 413 2.03 15.13 7.85
C PRO A 413 1.04 15.46 6.74
N VAL A 414 1.41 15.21 5.48
CA VAL A 414 0.61 15.51 4.28
C VAL A 414 -0.12 14.28 3.73
N ALA A 415 0.08 13.10 4.33
CA ALA A 415 -0.63 11.91 3.91
C ALA A 415 -2.14 12.03 4.20
N GLY A 416 -2.98 11.63 3.23
CA GLY A 416 -4.42 11.77 3.37
C GLY A 416 -4.98 11.07 4.62
N ALA A 417 -4.47 9.89 4.96
CA ALA A 417 -4.88 9.19 6.18
C ALA A 417 -4.46 9.94 7.46
N THR A 418 -3.27 10.57 7.50
CA THR A 418 -2.82 11.39 8.63
C THR A 418 -3.78 12.58 8.84
N ILE A 419 -4.14 13.27 7.75
CA ILE A 419 -5.05 14.43 7.81
C ILE A 419 -6.44 14.00 8.30
N VAL A 420 -6.98 12.90 7.77
CA VAL A 420 -8.29 12.37 8.17
C VAL A 420 -8.32 11.96 9.64
N VAL A 421 -7.29 11.25 10.11
CA VAL A 421 -7.19 10.82 11.52
C VAL A 421 -7.00 12.02 12.43
N ALA A 422 -6.17 12.99 12.06
CA ALA A 422 -5.94 14.21 12.80
C ALA A 422 -7.24 15.03 12.97
N ALA A 423 -7.96 15.23 11.87
CA ALA A 423 -9.25 15.93 11.87
C ALA A 423 -10.28 15.21 12.76
N ALA A 424 -10.43 13.89 12.61
CA ALA A 424 -11.40 13.11 13.37
C ALA A 424 -11.06 13.04 14.88
N ALA A 425 -9.78 13.07 15.24
CA ALA A 425 -9.32 13.07 16.64
C ALA A 425 -9.25 14.48 17.26
N GLY A 426 -9.42 15.54 16.46
CA GLY A 426 -9.27 16.93 16.92
C GLY A 426 -7.83 17.28 17.33
N VAL A 427 -6.84 16.81 16.57
CA VAL A 427 -5.41 17.07 16.82
C VAL A 427 -4.71 17.52 15.53
N SER A 428 -3.52 18.13 15.66
CA SER A 428 -2.77 18.49 14.46
C SER A 428 -2.12 17.28 13.80
N PRO A 429 -1.97 17.24 12.45
CA PRO A 429 -1.23 16.18 11.75
C PRO A 429 0.21 16.05 12.25
N ILE A 430 0.86 17.15 12.63
CA ILE A 430 2.23 17.16 13.17
C ILE A 430 2.29 16.46 14.54
N ALA A 431 1.28 16.60 15.39
CA ALA A 431 1.22 15.90 16.68
C ALA A 431 1.21 14.37 16.48
N ILE A 432 0.47 13.86 15.47
CA ILE A 432 0.48 12.44 15.11
C ILE A 432 1.88 12.04 14.65
N VAL A 433 2.47 12.79 13.70
CA VAL A 433 3.77 12.47 13.10
C VAL A 433 4.90 12.43 14.14
N ARG A 434 4.96 13.38 15.07
CA ARG A 434 5.94 13.35 16.18
C ARG A 434 5.88 12.06 16.97
N ARG A 435 4.69 11.53 17.17
CA ARG A 435 4.43 10.32 17.96
C ARG A 435 4.60 9.02 17.18
N THR A 436 4.47 9.05 15.85
CA THR A 436 4.67 7.88 14.98
C THR A 436 6.11 7.74 14.48
N ALA A 437 6.90 8.81 14.49
CA ALA A 437 8.25 8.83 13.91
C ALA A 437 9.17 7.74 14.49
N ILE A 438 9.23 7.62 15.83
CA ILE A 438 10.08 6.61 16.50
C ILE A 438 9.59 5.19 16.25
N PRO A 439 8.29 4.85 16.40
CA PRO A 439 7.78 3.54 16.04
C PRO A 439 8.05 3.14 14.58
N MET A 440 7.88 4.06 13.63
CA MET A 440 8.14 3.79 12.22
C MET A 440 9.63 3.63 11.91
N ALA A 441 10.51 4.44 12.52
CA ALA A 441 11.95 4.29 12.38
C ALA A 441 12.44 2.94 12.95
N GLY A 442 11.95 2.56 14.13
CA GLY A 442 12.26 1.24 14.73
C GLY A 442 11.81 0.08 13.84
N ALA A 443 10.61 0.18 13.28
CA ALA A 443 10.10 -0.82 12.35
C ALA A 443 10.93 -0.88 11.04
N TRP A 444 11.41 0.26 10.54
CA TRP A 444 12.25 0.31 9.35
C TRP A 444 13.59 -0.41 9.58
N ILE A 445 14.23 -0.23 10.73
CA ILE A 445 15.46 -0.95 11.10
C ILE A 445 15.21 -2.46 11.16
N VAL A 446 14.14 -2.88 11.86
CA VAL A 446 13.77 -4.30 11.98
C VAL A 446 13.44 -4.90 10.62
N MET A 447 12.77 -4.15 9.74
CA MET A 447 12.47 -4.55 8.37
C MET A 447 13.75 -4.79 7.55
N MET A 448 14.73 -3.88 7.60
CA MET A 448 15.99 -4.04 6.88
C MET A 448 16.77 -5.26 7.36
N ILE A 449 16.82 -5.48 8.67
CA ILE A 449 17.45 -6.67 9.27
C ILE A 449 16.68 -7.94 8.86
N GLY A 450 15.35 -7.93 8.97
CA GLY A 450 14.51 -9.06 8.59
C GLY A 450 14.63 -9.44 7.12
N ASN A 451 14.63 -8.46 6.21
CA ASN A 451 14.86 -8.71 4.79
C ASN A 451 16.24 -9.29 4.51
N TYR A 452 17.26 -8.80 5.18
CA TYR A 452 18.62 -9.35 5.04
C TYR A 452 18.72 -10.81 5.52
N LEU A 453 18.11 -11.13 6.66
CA LEU A 453 18.24 -12.46 7.27
C LEU A 453 17.32 -13.52 6.66
N LEU A 454 16.14 -13.11 6.14
CA LEU A 454 15.09 -14.04 5.74
C LEU A 454 14.90 -14.15 4.24
N LEU A 455 15.30 -13.10 3.47
CA LEU A 455 15.06 -13.03 2.03
C LEU A 455 16.35 -12.97 1.19
N ASN A 456 17.50 -13.10 1.82
CA ASN A 456 18.81 -13.08 1.16
C ASN A 456 19.10 -14.42 0.45
#